data_7e11f5308a426e5efc975b4c162f4846
#
_entry.id   7e11f5308a426e5efc975b4c162f4846
#
_cell.length_a   1.000
_cell.length_b   1.000
_cell.length_c   1.000
_cell.angle_alpha   90.00
_cell.angle_beta   90.00
_cell.angle_gamma   90.00
#
_symmetry.space_group_name_H-M   'P 1'
#
loop_
_entity.id
_entity.type
_entity.pdbx_description
1 polymer ?
#
loop_
_entity_poly.entity_id
_entity_poly.type
_entity_poly.pdbx_seq_one_letter_code
_entity_poly.pdbx_strand_id
1 'polypeptide(L)'
;MIYFSYPKAGYLKYSEEINKSIEDVLYSETYIKGENVLKFENNFSNYIGTKYSIGVGNATDAIYLSLRAIGVKKGDEVITVSHTATGTVAAIAGTGATPVFVDISDKYYTINVNEVEKNINKKTKVIIVVHIYGQACDMDSILTISKKYGIPIIEDCAQAAGAKYKGKRLGSLGTIGCFSFFPTKNLSCIGDGGLATTNDKYLYEKIKSLGQYGWDKNRDAKSIGTNSRLDELQAAILNVKLKYLDQDNQERIQIATLYRSSIDNMLISHPEKSKHCYHVYHLYVISVKKGRDKLIEYLRKNGIYAGIHYSLPVHKQKAYKKYLLKSSNLTNTEKIIKSIVSIPMYQGLENKSINKTIDLLNLFSTN
;
A
#
# COMPACT_ATOMS: atom_id res chain seq x y z
N MET A 1 -18.72 19.01 -3.88
CA MET A 1 -18.00 18.34 -2.78
C MET A 1 -16.70 17.77 -3.33
N ILE A 2 -15.58 18.01 -2.65
CA ILE A 2 -14.23 17.53 -3.04
C ILE A 2 -13.75 16.57 -1.98
N TYR A 3 -13.53 15.31 -2.36
CA TYR A 3 -13.08 14.25 -1.44
C TYR A 3 -11.55 14.09 -1.51
N PHE A 4 -10.92 13.57 -0.46
CA PHE A 4 -9.49 13.25 -0.47
C PHE A 4 -9.13 12.14 -1.49
N SER A 5 -10.10 11.30 -1.86
CA SER A 5 -10.00 10.29 -2.91
C SER A 5 -11.35 10.14 -3.61
N TYR A 6 -11.35 9.92 -4.93
CA TYR A 6 -12.56 9.78 -5.73
C TYR A 6 -12.41 8.66 -6.77
N PRO A 7 -12.71 7.42 -6.40
CA PRO A 7 -12.52 6.23 -7.28
C PRO A 7 -13.22 6.35 -8.63
N LYS A 8 -14.40 7.01 -8.68
CA LYS A 8 -15.16 7.22 -9.92
C LYS A 8 -14.38 8.00 -10.97
N ALA A 9 -13.46 8.91 -10.58
CA ALA A 9 -12.65 9.66 -11.55
C ALA A 9 -11.80 8.73 -12.43
N GLY A 10 -11.17 7.72 -11.83
CA GLY A 10 -10.38 6.73 -12.57
C GLY A 10 -11.21 5.83 -13.49
N TYR A 11 -12.50 5.60 -13.18
CA TYR A 11 -13.41 4.92 -14.09
C TYR A 11 -13.80 5.85 -15.27
N LEU A 12 -14.26 7.07 -14.97
CA LEU A 12 -14.73 8.00 -16.01
C LEU A 12 -13.65 8.31 -17.06
N LYS A 13 -12.39 8.36 -16.63
CA LYS A 13 -11.25 8.67 -17.52
C LYS A 13 -11.04 7.60 -18.61
N TYR A 14 -11.37 6.34 -18.34
CA TYR A 14 -11.14 5.19 -19.21
C TYR A 14 -12.40 4.35 -19.41
N SER A 15 -13.59 4.96 -19.29
CA SER A 15 -14.86 4.24 -19.22
C SER A 15 -15.18 3.40 -20.45
N GLU A 16 -14.84 3.87 -21.65
CA GLU A 16 -15.06 3.12 -22.89
C GLU A 16 -14.29 1.80 -22.92
N GLU A 17 -12.98 1.87 -22.66
CA GLU A 17 -12.14 0.67 -22.64
C GLU A 17 -12.52 -0.26 -21.46
N ILE A 18 -12.85 0.30 -20.29
CA ILE A 18 -13.28 -0.47 -19.13
C ILE A 18 -14.60 -1.19 -19.42
N ASN A 19 -15.61 -0.48 -19.94
CA ASN A 19 -16.91 -1.08 -20.27
C ASN A 19 -16.75 -2.21 -21.29
N LYS A 20 -15.97 -1.97 -22.34
CA LYS A 20 -15.68 -3.00 -23.35
C LYS A 20 -14.98 -4.23 -22.73
N SER A 21 -14.00 -4.01 -21.84
CA SER A 21 -13.29 -5.12 -21.20
C SER A 21 -14.20 -5.94 -20.25
N ILE A 22 -15.16 -5.28 -19.58
CA ILE A 22 -16.17 -5.94 -18.75
C ILE A 22 -17.13 -6.76 -19.63
N GLU A 23 -17.62 -6.15 -20.73
CA GLU A 23 -18.49 -6.82 -21.68
C GLU A 23 -17.84 -8.09 -22.25
N ASP A 24 -16.55 -8.01 -22.66
CA ASP A 24 -15.79 -9.14 -23.17
C ASP A 24 -15.72 -10.30 -22.15
N VAL A 25 -15.59 -10.00 -20.84
CA VAL A 25 -15.62 -11.03 -19.80
C VAL A 25 -17.03 -11.62 -19.65
N LEU A 26 -18.09 -10.79 -19.66
CA LEU A 26 -19.47 -11.27 -19.51
C LEU A 26 -19.89 -12.25 -20.63
N TYR A 27 -19.35 -12.08 -21.82
CA TYR A 27 -19.57 -12.98 -22.95
C TYR A 27 -18.56 -14.14 -23.03
N SER A 28 -17.57 -14.19 -22.11
CA SER A 28 -16.62 -15.29 -22.04
C SER A 28 -17.20 -16.51 -21.29
N GLU A 29 -16.60 -17.68 -21.51
CA GLU A 29 -16.98 -18.90 -20.79
C GLU A 29 -16.34 -19.06 -19.41
N THR A 30 -15.42 -18.13 -19.02
CA THR A 30 -14.60 -18.28 -17.83
C THR A 30 -14.59 -17.02 -17.00
N TYR A 31 -15.09 -17.10 -15.75
CA TYR A 31 -15.14 -15.99 -14.80
C TYR A 31 -14.08 -16.08 -13.69
N ILE A 32 -13.38 -17.19 -13.57
CA ILE A 32 -12.36 -17.43 -12.54
C ILE A 32 -11.12 -18.05 -13.19
N LYS A 33 -9.95 -17.39 -13.02
CA LYS A 33 -8.64 -17.85 -13.49
C LYS A 33 -8.58 -18.08 -15.01
N GLY A 34 -9.17 -17.20 -15.78
CA GLY A 34 -9.13 -17.18 -17.21
C GLY A 34 -7.96 -16.36 -17.78
N GLU A 35 -8.13 -15.91 -19.00
CA GLU A 35 -7.08 -15.23 -19.77
C GLU A 35 -6.75 -13.82 -19.23
N ASN A 36 -7.74 -13.09 -18.69
CA ASN A 36 -7.51 -11.75 -18.16
C ASN A 36 -6.61 -11.77 -16.92
N VAL A 37 -6.82 -12.74 -16.01
CA VAL A 37 -5.95 -12.92 -14.84
C VAL A 37 -4.53 -13.27 -15.28
N LEU A 38 -4.35 -14.24 -16.18
CA LEU A 38 -3.03 -14.62 -16.69
C LEU A 38 -2.33 -13.45 -17.39
N LYS A 39 -3.05 -12.71 -18.21
CA LYS A 39 -2.54 -11.51 -18.89
C LYS A 39 -2.13 -10.44 -17.91
N PHE A 40 -2.95 -10.18 -16.90
CA PHE A 40 -2.65 -9.19 -15.88
C PHE A 40 -1.43 -9.59 -15.04
N GLU A 41 -1.36 -10.84 -14.59
CA GLU A 41 -0.20 -11.37 -13.87
C GLU A 41 1.09 -11.17 -14.68
N ASN A 42 1.11 -11.56 -15.96
CA ASN A 42 2.26 -11.38 -16.83
C ASN A 42 2.61 -9.90 -17.07
N ASN A 43 1.62 -9.07 -17.37
CA ASN A 43 1.84 -7.64 -17.61
C ASN A 43 2.36 -6.94 -16.36
N PHE A 44 1.83 -7.29 -15.19
CA PHE A 44 2.23 -6.67 -13.93
C PHE A 44 3.62 -7.13 -13.49
N SER A 45 3.97 -8.42 -13.63
CA SER A 45 5.32 -8.89 -13.35
C SER A 45 6.36 -8.19 -14.25
N ASN A 46 6.07 -8.03 -15.54
CA ASN A 46 6.92 -7.29 -16.47
C ASN A 46 7.03 -5.80 -16.06
N TYR A 47 5.91 -5.17 -15.69
CA TYR A 47 5.87 -3.78 -15.25
C TYR A 47 6.71 -3.55 -13.98
N ILE A 48 6.63 -4.46 -13.01
CA ILE A 48 7.42 -4.39 -11.76
C ILE A 48 8.88 -4.80 -11.97
N GLY A 49 9.16 -5.68 -12.94
CA GLY A 49 10.50 -6.23 -13.19
C GLY A 49 10.78 -7.46 -12.33
N THR A 50 9.77 -8.31 -12.11
CA THR A 50 9.88 -9.60 -11.44
C THR A 50 9.56 -10.75 -12.38
N LYS A 51 9.98 -11.98 -12.05
CA LYS A 51 9.71 -13.16 -12.88
C LYS A 51 8.27 -13.65 -12.76
N TYR A 52 7.66 -13.48 -11.58
CA TYR A 52 6.36 -14.07 -11.28
C TYR A 52 5.47 -13.06 -10.56
N SER A 53 4.18 -13.17 -10.82
CA SER A 53 3.14 -12.53 -10.02
C SER A 53 1.91 -13.43 -9.88
N ILE A 54 1.17 -13.27 -8.79
CA ILE A 54 0.00 -14.08 -8.45
C ILE A 54 -1.12 -13.16 -8.00
N GLY A 55 -2.24 -13.16 -8.75
CA GLY A 55 -3.46 -12.45 -8.38
C GLY A 55 -4.18 -13.13 -7.19
N VAL A 56 -4.57 -12.31 -6.22
CA VAL A 56 -5.27 -12.72 -4.99
C VAL A 56 -6.42 -11.77 -4.69
N GLY A 57 -7.28 -12.11 -3.73
CA GLY A 57 -8.48 -11.34 -3.42
C GLY A 57 -8.22 -9.92 -2.93
N ASN A 58 -7.11 -9.67 -2.21
CA ASN A 58 -6.74 -8.36 -1.67
C ASN A 58 -5.29 -8.36 -1.17
N ALA A 59 -4.75 -7.19 -0.77
CA ALA A 59 -3.38 -7.08 -0.26
C ALA A 59 -3.15 -7.77 1.08
N THR A 60 -4.15 -7.85 1.94
CA THR A 60 -4.06 -8.56 3.23
C THR A 60 -3.79 -10.04 2.98
N ASP A 61 -4.50 -10.62 2.01
CA ASP A 61 -4.28 -12.00 1.57
C ASP A 61 -2.92 -12.17 0.90
N ALA A 62 -2.47 -11.19 0.07
CA ALA A 62 -1.14 -11.22 -0.53
C ALA A 62 -0.06 -11.33 0.55
N ILE A 63 -0.13 -10.51 1.61
CA ILE A 63 0.81 -10.55 2.74
C ILE A 63 0.66 -11.85 3.52
N TYR A 64 -0.57 -12.26 3.86
CA TYR A 64 -0.83 -13.48 4.61
C TYR A 64 -0.29 -14.74 3.91
N LEU A 65 -0.60 -14.89 2.63
CA LEU A 65 -0.14 -16.03 1.84
C LEU A 65 1.37 -16.01 1.64
N SER A 66 1.98 -14.82 1.49
CA SER A 66 3.44 -14.65 1.42
C SER A 66 4.12 -15.08 2.71
N LEU A 67 3.61 -14.66 3.87
CA LEU A 67 4.10 -15.09 5.17
C LEU A 67 4.01 -16.62 5.33
N ARG A 68 2.86 -17.21 4.96
CA ARG A 68 2.65 -18.65 4.97
C ARG A 68 3.59 -19.39 4.04
N ALA A 69 3.85 -18.85 2.84
CA ALA A 69 4.78 -19.44 1.86
C ALA A 69 6.22 -19.44 2.35
N ILE A 70 6.66 -18.38 3.04
CA ILE A 70 7.98 -18.29 3.71
C ILE A 70 8.06 -19.27 4.92
N GLY A 71 6.94 -19.76 5.42
CA GLY A 71 6.88 -20.68 6.55
C GLY A 71 6.70 -20.02 7.91
N VAL A 72 6.17 -18.77 7.93
CA VAL A 72 5.80 -18.08 9.19
C VAL A 72 4.64 -18.81 9.86
N LYS A 73 4.76 -19.01 11.17
CA LYS A 73 3.80 -19.76 11.99
C LYS A 73 3.71 -19.20 13.41
N LYS A 74 2.85 -19.79 14.22
CA LYS A 74 2.73 -19.47 15.66
C LYS A 74 4.08 -19.61 16.37
N GLY A 75 4.45 -18.59 17.12
CA GLY A 75 5.73 -18.49 17.84
C GLY A 75 6.80 -17.67 17.13
N ASP A 76 6.67 -17.46 15.81
CA ASP A 76 7.54 -16.58 15.05
C ASP A 76 7.21 -15.10 15.31
N GLU A 77 8.14 -14.22 15.01
CA GLU A 77 8.01 -12.78 15.10
C GLU A 77 8.22 -12.15 13.72
N VAL A 78 7.39 -11.13 13.42
CA VAL A 78 7.47 -10.36 12.18
C VAL A 78 7.63 -8.89 12.53
N ILE A 79 8.76 -8.29 12.15
CA ILE A 79 9.01 -6.86 12.37
C ILE A 79 8.25 -6.05 11.33
N THR A 80 7.54 -5.01 11.79
CA THR A 80 6.85 -4.04 10.94
C THR A 80 6.59 -2.74 11.70
N VAL A 81 5.87 -1.80 11.08
CA VAL A 81 5.46 -0.54 11.69
C VAL A 81 4.01 -0.60 12.16
N SER A 82 3.68 0.23 13.13
CA SER A 82 2.30 0.42 13.57
C SER A 82 1.55 1.52 12.80
N HIS A 83 2.30 2.41 12.13
CA HIS A 83 1.73 3.42 11.23
C HIS A 83 1.51 2.82 9.84
N THR A 84 0.46 2.01 9.73
CA THR A 84 0.07 1.30 8.50
C THR A 84 -1.43 1.04 8.51
N ALA A 85 -1.97 0.58 7.38
CA ALA A 85 -3.32 0.00 7.34
C ALA A 85 -3.39 -1.25 8.22
N THR A 86 -4.53 -1.48 8.85
CA THR A 86 -4.74 -2.66 9.72
C THR A 86 -4.44 -3.98 9.00
N GLY A 87 -4.65 -4.04 7.68
CA GLY A 87 -4.43 -5.23 6.85
C GLY A 87 -3.04 -5.84 6.98
N THR A 88 -1.98 -5.02 7.04
CA THR A 88 -0.60 -5.50 7.23
C THR A 88 -0.47 -6.34 8.52
N VAL A 89 -0.99 -5.83 9.63
CA VAL A 89 -0.90 -6.48 10.94
C VAL A 89 -1.89 -7.63 11.08
N ALA A 90 -3.07 -7.50 10.46
CA ALA A 90 -4.06 -8.58 10.40
C ALA A 90 -3.49 -9.82 9.70
N ALA A 91 -2.77 -9.63 8.60
CA ALA A 91 -2.09 -10.71 7.88
C ALA A 91 -1.06 -11.43 8.77
N ILE A 92 -0.24 -10.69 9.53
CA ILE A 92 0.73 -11.27 10.48
C ILE A 92 -0.01 -12.07 11.55
N ALA A 93 -0.97 -11.44 12.23
CA ALA A 93 -1.74 -12.06 13.30
C ALA A 93 -2.49 -13.32 12.84
N GLY A 94 -2.99 -13.31 11.59
CA GLY A 94 -3.67 -14.44 10.96
C GLY A 94 -2.79 -15.69 10.81
N THR A 95 -1.46 -15.55 10.73
CA THR A 95 -0.52 -16.69 10.74
C THR A 95 -0.28 -17.26 12.13
N GLY A 96 -0.74 -16.60 13.18
CA GLY A 96 -0.40 -16.90 14.59
C GLY A 96 0.94 -16.32 15.03
N ALA A 97 1.67 -15.63 14.16
CA ALA A 97 2.91 -14.95 14.51
C ALA A 97 2.65 -13.66 15.31
N THR A 98 3.68 -13.17 15.96
CA THR A 98 3.64 -11.94 16.75
C THR A 98 4.18 -10.78 15.90
N PRO A 99 3.38 -9.73 15.61
CA PRO A 99 3.91 -8.50 15.06
C PRO A 99 4.80 -7.80 16.12
N VAL A 100 6.01 -7.43 15.73
CA VAL A 100 6.94 -6.61 16.51
C VAL A 100 6.98 -5.23 15.88
N PHE A 101 6.42 -4.23 16.56
CA PHE A 101 6.36 -2.88 16.05
C PHE A 101 7.67 -2.13 16.32
N VAL A 102 8.24 -1.56 15.29
CA VAL A 102 9.31 -0.57 15.37
C VAL A 102 8.77 0.80 14.96
N ASP A 103 9.39 1.87 15.46
CA ASP A 103 8.90 3.20 15.17
C ASP A 103 9.21 3.59 13.71
N ILE A 104 8.58 4.65 13.27
CA ILE A 104 8.80 5.25 11.95
C ILE A 104 9.82 6.37 12.00
N SER A 105 10.40 6.71 10.84
CA SER A 105 11.10 7.98 10.64
C SER A 105 10.12 9.14 10.80
N ASP A 106 10.47 10.13 11.59
CA ASP A 106 9.71 11.37 11.76
C ASP A 106 9.62 12.21 10.47
N LYS A 107 10.56 11.99 9.55
CA LYS A 107 10.68 12.73 8.30
C LYS A 107 9.87 12.11 7.16
N TYR A 108 9.95 10.79 7.00
CA TYR A 108 9.37 10.11 5.83
C TYR A 108 8.17 9.21 6.17
N TYR A 109 7.89 9.03 7.45
CA TYR A 109 6.83 8.16 7.99
C TYR A 109 6.97 6.68 7.64
N THR A 110 8.05 6.30 6.95
CA THR A 110 8.41 4.91 6.68
C THR A 110 9.16 4.31 7.87
N ILE A 111 9.38 3.01 7.86
CA ILE A 111 10.08 2.27 8.93
C ILE A 111 11.43 2.91 9.29
N ASN A 112 11.71 3.09 10.58
CA ASN A 112 13.01 3.53 11.07
C ASN A 112 13.99 2.34 11.08
N VAL A 113 14.92 2.36 10.13
CA VAL A 113 15.88 1.27 9.94
C VAL A 113 16.73 0.99 11.18
N ASN A 114 17.10 2.05 11.93
CA ASN A 114 17.90 1.92 13.15
C ASN A 114 17.19 1.11 14.26
N GLU A 115 15.85 1.12 14.23
CA GLU A 115 15.05 0.34 15.18
C GLU A 115 14.85 -1.12 14.72
N VAL A 116 14.93 -1.39 13.42
CA VAL A 116 14.77 -2.75 12.89
C VAL A 116 15.83 -3.67 13.44
N GLU A 117 17.10 -3.29 13.30
CA GLU A 117 18.22 -4.16 13.71
C GLU A 117 18.24 -4.45 15.22
N LYS A 118 17.87 -3.48 16.05
CA LYS A 118 17.78 -3.63 17.52
C LYS A 118 16.71 -4.63 17.96
N ASN A 119 15.68 -4.86 17.12
CA ASN A 119 14.55 -5.72 17.43
C ASN A 119 14.66 -7.12 16.80
N ILE A 120 15.75 -7.41 16.08
CA ILE A 120 16.02 -8.75 15.54
C ILE A 120 16.43 -9.68 16.64
N ASN A 121 15.81 -10.87 16.67
CA ASN A 121 16.15 -11.96 17.58
C ASN A 121 15.93 -13.32 16.91
N LYS A 122 16.17 -14.42 17.63
CA LYS A 122 16.07 -15.80 17.10
C LYS A 122 14.66 -16.19 16.61
N LYS A 123 13.61 -15.44 16.99
CA LYS A 123 12.22 -15.65 16.55
C LYS A 123 11.84 -14.80 15.34
N THR A 124 12.66 -13.80 14.99
CA THR A 124 12.41 -12.93 13.87
C THR A 124 12.49 -13.71 12.56
N LYS A 125 11.36 -13.85 11.87
CA LYS A 125 11.24 -14.67 10.66
C LYS A 125 11.15 -13.83 9.39
N VAL A 126 10.54 -12.64 9.44
CA VAL A 126 10.31 -11.74 8.29
C VAL A 126 10.37 -10.30 8.77
N ILE A 127 10.81 -9.40 7.90
CA ILE A 127 10.61 -7.96 8.04
C ILE A 127 9.61 -7.52 6.95
N ILE A 128 8.53 -6.84 7.35
CA ILE A 128 7.59 -6.21 6.41
C ILE A 128 7.86 -4.71 6.41
N VAL A 129 8.28 -4.18 5.27
CA VAL A 129 8.42 -2.74 5.03
C VAL A 129 7.19 -2.20 4.35
N VAL A 130 6.61 -1.12 4.88
CA VAL A 130 5.41 -0.49 4.33
C VAL A 130 5.81 0.77 3.58
N HIS A 131 5.58 0.80 2.28
CA HIS A 131 5.81 1.95 1.40
C HIS A 131 4.63 2.92 1.48
N ILE A 132 4.46 3.52 2.67
CA ILE A 132 3.27 4.30 3.01
C ILE A 132 3.12 5.53 2.11
N TYR A 133 1.89 5.85 1.73
CA TYR A 133 1.49 6.99 0.87
C TYR A 133 2.11 7.00 -0.54
N GLY A 134 2.86 5.94 -0.91
CA GLY A 134 3.62 5.87 -2.16
C GLY A 134 5.08 6.30 -2.02
N GLN A 135 5.57 6.45 -0.77
CA GLN A 135 6.95 6.74 -0.40
C GLN A 135 7.74 5.45 -0.20
N ALA A 136 8.91 5.34 -0.84
CA ALA A 136 9.81 4.22 -0.62
C ALA A 136 10.44 4.26 0.79
N CYS A 137 10.54 3.10 1.45
CA CYS A 137 11.45 2.89 2.57
C CYS A 137 12.92 3.00 2.10
N ASP A 138 13.85 3.17 3.03
CA ASP A 138 15.28 3.06 2.74
C ASP A 138 15.65 1.59 2.49
N MET A 139 15.49 1.18 1.23
CA MET A 139 15.67 -0.22 0.85
C MET A 139 17.13 -0.69 0.90
N ASP A 140 18.10 0.19 0.69
CA ASP A 140 19.52 -0.20 0.78
C ASP A 140 19.87 -0.66 2.19
N SER A 141 19.49 0.12 3.18
CA SER A 141 19.75 -0.21 4.59
C SER A 141 18.97 -1.45 5.03
N ILE A 142 17.71 -1.58 4.62
CA ILE A 142 16.87 -2.75 4.91
C ILE A 142 17.43 -4.02 4.26
N LEU A 143 17.85 -3.97 3.01
CA LEU A 143 18.45 -5.10 2.30
C LEU A 143 19.81 -5.51 2.91
N THR A 144 20.57 -4.55 3.41
CA THR A 144 21.81 -4.82 4.13
C THR A 144 21.54 -5.61 5.41
N ILE A 145 20.53 -5.21 6.19
CA ILE A 145 20.09 -5.94 7.39
C ILE A 145 19.58 -7.34 7.01
N SER A 146 18.74 -7.44 6.00
CA SER A 146 18.22 -8.71 5.48
C SER A 146 19.36 -9.69 5.16
N LYS A 147 20.35 -9.22 4.40
CA LYS A 147 21.51 -10.05 4.04
C LYS A 147 22.35 -10.47 5.25
N LYS A 148 22.57 -9.54 6.21
CA LYS A 148 23.35 -9.78 7.41
C LYS A 148 22.75 -10.87 8.30
N TYR A 149 21.43 -10.89 8.43
CA TYR A 149 20.71 -11.81 9.33
C TYR A 149 20.02 -12.97 8.60
N GLY A 150 20.05 -13.01 7.27
CA GLY A 150 19.34 -14.03 6.48
C GLY A 150 17.82 -13.95 6.59
N ILE A 151 17.26 -12.76 6.87
CA ILE A 151 15.82 -12.56 7.10
C ILE A 151 15.18 -12.04 5.82
N PRO A 152 14.16 -12.72 5.23
CA PRO A 152 13.48 -12.29 4.04
C PRO A 152 12.65 -11.00 4.30
N ILE A 153 12.46 -10.21 3.21
CA ILE A 153 11.71 -8.96 3.22
C ILE A 153 10.44 -9.12 2.41
N ILE A 154 9.31 -8.74 3.00
CA ILE A 154 8.07 -8.47 2.27
C ILE A 154 7.93 -6.95 2.11
N GLU A 155 7.76 -6.50 0.88
CA GLU A 155 7.41 -5.12 0.56
C GLU A 155 5.88 -4.99 0.56
N ASP A 156 5.30 -4.30 1.53
CA ASP A 156 3.90 -3.87 1.47
C ASP A 156 3.79 -2.64 0.56
N CYS A 157 3.49 -2.90 -0.70
CA CYS A 157 3.33 -1.93 -1.79
C CYS A 157 1.86 -1.52 -1.98
N ALA A 158 0.96 -1.79 -1.02
CA ALA A 158 -0.47 -1.50 -1.15
C ALA A 158 -0.80 -0.03 -1.47
N GLN A 159 0.13 0.88 -1.23
CA GLN A 159 0.02 2.31 -1.54
C GLN A 159 1.08 2.80 -2.54
N ALA A 160 1.82 1.90 -3.19
CA ALA A 160 3.03 2.26 -3.91
C ALA A 160 3.13 1.67 -5.33
N ALA A 161 1.98 1.34 -5.96
CA ALA A 161 1.97 0.86 -7.34
C ALA A 161 2.60 1.89 -8.29
N GLY A 162 3.72 1.51 -8.92
CA GLY A 162 4.51 2.36 -9.81
C GLY A 162 5.59 3.20 -9.14
N ALA A 163 5.66 3.26 -7.82
CA ALA A 163 6.75 3.93 -7.11
C ALA A 163 8.10 3.23 -7.35
N LYS A 164 9.20 4.00 -7.21
CA LYS A 164 10.55 3.49 -7.46
C LYS A 164 11.50 3.91 -6.33
N TYR A 165 12.49 3.06 -6.09
CA TYR A 165 13.66 3.35 -5.27
C TYR A 165 14.92 3.19 -6.13
N LYS A 166 15.73 4.26 -6.27
CA LYS A 166 16.91 4.27 -7.15
C LYS A 166 16.62 3.71 -8.57
N GLY A 167 15.49 4.10 -9.16
CA GLY A 167 15.08 3.70 -10.50
C GLY A 167 14.41 2.33 -10.61
N LYS A 168 14.52 1.45 -9.60
CA LYS A 168 13.85 0.13 -9.57
C LYS A 168 12.45 0.26 -8.97
N ARG A 169 11.45 -0.42 -9.53
CA ARG A 169 10.08 -0.39 -9.01
C ARG A 169 10.00 -1.11 -7.67
N LEU A 170 9.23 -0.53 -6.74
CA LEU A 170 8.92 -1.16 -5.46
C LEU A 170 8.11 -2.45 -5.70
N GLY A 171 8.35 -3.46 -4.86
CA GLY A 171 7.82 -4.81 -5.02
C GLY A 171 8.73 -5.74 -5.83
N SER A 172 9.91 -5.22 -6.30
CA SER A 172 10.95 -6.02 -6.95
C SER A 172 12.25 -6.12 -6.16
N LEU A 173 12.34 -5.43 -5.04
CA LEU A 173 13.58 -5.28 -4.27
C LEU A 173 13.68 -6.30 -3.13
N GLY A 174 12.57 -6.57 -2.45
CA GLY A 174 12.48 -7.59 -1.41
C GLY A 174 12.30 -9.00 -1.97
N THR A 175 12.03 -9.93 -1.07
CA THR A 175 11.76 -11.34 -1.39
C THR A 175 10.40 -11.48 -2.08
N ILE A 176 9.39 -10.75 -1.59
CA ILE A 176 8.02 -10.70 -2.14
C ILE A 176 7.52 -9.27 -2.05
N GLY A 177 6.88 -8.78 -3.12
CA GLY A 177 6.10 -7.53 -3.12
C GLY A 177 4.60 -7.83 -3.02
N CYS A 178 3.85 -7.09 -2.19
CA CYS A 178 2.42 -7.27 -2.00
C CYS A 178 1.66 -5.99 -2.38
N PHE A 179 0.69 -6.09 -3.28
CA PHE A 179 -0.03 -4.96 -3.86
C PHE A 179 -1.52 -5.02 -3.54
N SER A 180 -2.14 -3.85 -3.43
CA SER A 180 -3.59 -3.66 -3.30
C SER A 180 -4.14 -2.97 -4.52
N PHE A 181 -5.28 -3.47 -4.99
CA PHE A 181 -6.06 -2.82 -6.04
C PHE A 181 -7.42 -2.34 -5.52
N PHE A 182 -7.55 -2.11 -4.21
CA PHE A 182 -8.75 -1.50 -3.62
C PHE A 182 -9.10 -0.19 -4.37
N PRO A 183 -10.38 0.19 -4.49
CA PRO A 183 -10.84 1.27 -5.39
C PRO A 183 -10.14 2.63 -5.26
N THR A 184 -9.58 2.96 -4.08
CA THR A 184 -8.86 4.23 -3.88
C THR A 184 -7.38 4.19 -4.31
N LYS A 185 -6.84 3.02 -4.67
CA LYS A 185 -5.42 2.86 -5.02
C LYS A 185 -5.08 3.49 -6.37
N ASN A 186 -3.79 3.79 -6.58
CA ASN A 186 -3.28 4.36 -7.83
C ASN A 186 -3.60 3.48 -9.05
N LEU A 187 -3.43 2.17 -8.89
CA LEU A 187 -3.98 1.14 -9.77
C LEU A 187 -5.09 0.42 -9.01
N SER A 188 -6.32 0.44 -9.50
CA SER A 188 -7.49 0.02 -8.72
C SER A 188 -8.52 -0.77 -9.52
N CYS A 189 -9.10 -1.76 -8.85
CA CYS A 189 -10.30 -2.48 -9.25
C CYS A 189 -11.58 -1.62 -9.10
N ILE A 190 -12.71 -2.18 -9.53
CA ILE A 190 -14.06 -1.82 -9.12
C ILE A 190 -14.55 -2.92 -8.17
N GLY A 191 -13.94 -2.98 -6.98
CA GLY A 191 -14.08 -4.01 -5.96
C GLY A 191 -12.75 -4.30 -5.29
N ASP A 192 -12.60 -5.48 -4.68
CA ASP A 192 -11.33 -5.90 -4.09
C ASP A 192 -10.41 -6.55 -5.14
N GLY A 193 -9.13 -6.46 -4.90
CA GLY A 193 -8.08 -7.11 -5.65
C GLY A 193 -6.71 -6.91 -5.00
N GLY A 194 -5.84 -7.86 -5.20
CA GLY A 194 -4.47 -7.84 -4.74
C GLY A 194 -3.56 -8.70 -5.60
N LEU A 195 -2.26 -8.60 -5.35
CA LEU A 195 -1.26 -9.37 -6.09
C LEU A 195 0.02 -9.50 -5.28
N ALA A 196 0.68 -10.65 -5.38
CA ALA A 196 2.02 -10.88 -4.88
C ALA A 196 3.02 -11.01 -6.04
N THR A 197 4.21 -10.39 -5.93
CA THR A 197 5.31 -10.50 -6.91
C THR A 197 6.52 -11.16 -6.28
N THR A 198 7.27 -11.97 -7.04
CA THR A 198 8.53 -12.57 -6.58
C THR A 198 9.42 -13.01 -7.75
N ASN A 199 10.71 -13.19 -7.48
CA ASN A 199 11.65 -13.82 -8.40
C ASN A 199 11.91 -15.31 -8.09
N ASP A 200 11.36 -15.80 -6.97
CA ASP A 200 11.52 -17.17 -6.49
C ASP A 200 10.35 -18.06 -6.96
N LYS A 201 10.67 -19.07 -7.77
CA LYS A 201 9.68 -20.01 -8.31
C LYS A 201 9.00 -20.83 -7.23
N TYR A 202 9.72 -21.23 -6.17
CA TYR A 202 9.14 -22.00 -5.08
C TYR A 202 8.10 -21.17 -4.32
N LEU A 203 8.40 -19.91 -3.99
CA LEU A 203 7.46 -19.01 -3.33
C LEU A 203 6.24 -18.72 -4.22
N TYR A 204 6.46 -18.52 -5.53
CA TYR A 204 5.37 -18.35 -6.49
C TYR A 204 4.40 -19.55 -6.45
N GLU A 205 4.89 -20.78 -6.63
CA GLU A 205 4.03 -21.97 -6.64
C GLU A 205 3.36 -22.19 -5.29
N LYS A 206 4.06 -21.88 -4.19
CA LYS A 206 3.53 -22.01 -2.85
C LYS A 206 2.38 -21.04 -2.56
N ILE A 207 2.54 -19.75 -2.93
CA ILE A 207 1.49 -18.73 -2.80
C ILE A 207 0.28 -19.12 -3.65
N LYS A 208 0.50 -19.52 -4.89
CA LYS A 208 -0.53 -19.96 -5.83
C LYS A 208 -1.33 -21.15 -5.29
N SER A 209 -0.66 -22.15 -4.75
CA SER A 209 -1.31 -23.32 -4.13
C SER A 209 -2.10 -22.91 -2.87
N LEU A 210 -1.50 -22.16 -1.97
CA LEU A 210 -2.14 -21.70 -0.73
C LEU A 210 -3.40 -20.86 -0.99
N GLY A 211 -3.39 -20.01 -2.01
CA GLY A 211 -4.56 -19.22 -2.44
C GLY A 211 -5.68 -20.06 -3.08
N GLN A 212 -5.44 -21.35 -3.29
CA GLN A 212 -6.37 -22.32 -3.84
C GLN A 212 -6.50 -23.54 -2.92
N TYR A 213 -6.82 -23.31 -1.65
CA TYR A 213 -7.01 -24.34 -0.63
C TYR A 213 -5.80 -25.25 -0.38
N GLY A 214 -4.59 -24.88 -0.85
CA GLY A 214 -3.41 -25.72 -0.76
C GLY A 214 -3.36 -26.88 -1.75
N TRP A 215 -4.14 -26.79 -2.84
CA TRP A 215 -4.24 -27.84 -3.85
C TRP A 215 -2.95 -28.01 -4.67
N ASP A 216 -2.67 -29.27 -4.99
CA ASP A 216 -1.78 -29.66 -6.08
C ASP A 216 -2.52 -29.69 -7.45
N LYS A 217 -1.85 -30.16 -8.49
CA LYS A 217 -2.43 -30.29 -9.86
C LYS A 217 -3.65 -31.23 -9.94
N ASN A 218 -3.82 -32.14 -8.99
CA ASN A 218 -4.92 -33.10 -8.90
C ASN A 218 -6.05 -32.62 -7.97
N ARG A 219 -6.00 -31.36 -7.49
CA ARG A 219 -6.90 -30.79 -6.49
C ARG A 219 -6.85 -31.53 -5.13
N ASP A 220 -5.75 -32.20 -4.84
CA ASP A 220 -5.49 -32.76 -3.52
C ASP A 220 -4.81 -31.69 -2.64
N ALA A 221 -5.41 -31.38 -1.47
CA ALA A 221 -4.90 -30.38 -0.54
C ALA A 221 -3.66 -30.90 0.21
N LYS A 222 -2.49 -30.50 -0.24
CA LYS A 222 -1.19 -30.84 0.38
C LYS A 222 -0.84 -29.92 1.56
N SER A 223 -1.56 -28.85 1.75
CA SER A 223 -1.42 -27.92 2.87
C SER A 223 -2.77 -27.22 3.12
N ILE A 224 -2.96 -26.73 4.36
CA ILE A 224 -4.12 -25.89 4.66
C ILE A 224 -3.95 -24.55 3.94
N GLY A 225 -4.81 -24.28 2.97
CA GLY A 225 -4.85 -23.03 2.23
C GLY A 225 -6.17 -22.30 2.43
N THR A 226 -6.43 -21.29 1.60
CA THR A 226 -7.66 -20.51 1.58
C THR A 226 -8.13 -20.27 0.14
N ASN A 227 -9.30 -19.71 -0.04
CA ASN A 227 -9.76 -19.21 -1.32
C ASN A 227 -9.42 -17.73 -1.44
N SER A 228 -8.34 -17.39 -2.16
CA SER A 228 -7.96 -16.03 -2.46
C SER A 228 -7.46 -15.94 -3.90
N ARG A 229 -8.25 -15.32 -4.76
CA ARG A 229 -8.03 -15.23 -6.20
C ARG A 229 -8.41 -13.83 -6.68
N LEU A 230 -7.78 -13.38 -7.75
CA LEU A 230 -8.23 -12.21 -8.49
C LEU A 230 -9.32 -12.67 -9.49
N ASP A 231 -10.45 -11.96 -9.52
CA ASP A 231 -11.55 -12.25 -10.45
C ASP A 231 -11.22 -11.76 -11.88
N GLU A 232 -11.75 -12.45 -12.90
CA GLU A 232 -11.57 -12.08 -14.31
C GLU A 232 -12.05 -10.65 -14.60
N LEU A 233 -13.20 -10.25 -14.07
CA LEU A 233 -13.72 -8.88 -14.22
C LEU A 233 -12.72 -7.84 -13.68
N GLN A 234 -12.16 -8.10 -12.50
CA GLN A 234 -11.20 -7.17 -11.90
C GLN A 234 -9.88 -7.15 -12.67
N ALA A 235 -9.42 -8.31 -13.15
CA ALA A 235 -8.22 -8.42 -13.96
C ALA A 235 -8.36 -7.71 -15.33
N ALA A 236 -9.53 -7.79 -15.96
CA ALA A 236 -9.83 -7.09 -17.20
C ALA A 236 -9.73 -5.57 -17.02
N ILE A 237 -10.36 -5.04 -15.97
CA ILE A 237 -10.28 -3.61 -15.60
C ILE A 237 -8.84 -3.18 -15.31
N LEU A 238 -8.09 -4.00 -14.57
CA LEU A 238 -6.70 -3.73 -14.23
C LEU A 238 -5.79 -3.75 -15.46
N ASN A 239 -6.02 -4.63 -16.43
CA ASN A 239 -5.29 -4.64 -17.71
C ASN A 239 -5.47 -3.33 -18.49
N VAL A 240 -6.66 -2.73 -18.46
CA VAL A 240 -6.90 -1.41 -19.06
C VAL A 240 -6.10 -0.35 -18.31
N LYS A 241 -6.30 -0.24 -17.00
CA LYS A 241 -5.71 0.82 -16.17
C LYS A 241 -4.19 0.74 -16.06
N LEU A 242 -3.60 -0.47 -16.14
CA LEU A 242 -2.15 -0.64 -16.06
C LEU A 242 -1.42 0.08 -17.21
N LYS A 243 -2.03 0.16 -18.40
CA LYS A 243 -1.49 0.90 -19.56
C LYS A 243 -1.22 2.37 -19.22
N TYR A 244 -2.02 2.95 -18.34
CA TYR A 244 -2.03 4.38 -18.00
C TYR A 244 -1.43 4.70 -16.63
N LEU A 245 -0.99 3.70 -15.85
CA LEU A 245 -0.57 3.89 -14.48
C LEU A 245 0.57 4.90 -14.31
N ASP A 246 1.55 4.90 -15.21
CA ASP A 246 2.66 5.85 -15.13
C ASP A 246 2.21 7.29 -15.43
N GLN A 247 1.28 7.46 -16.38
CA GLN A 247 0.67 8.76 -16.69
C GLN A 247 -0.17 9.26 -15.50
N ASP A 248 -1.00 8.41 -14.90
CA ASP A 248 -1.82 8.74 -13.74
C ASP A 248 -0.97 9.10 -12.52
N ASN A 249 0.14 8.39 -12.31
CA ASN A 249 1.10 8.72 -11.27
C ASN A 249 1.81 10.06 -11.55
N GLN A 250 2.09 10.38 -12.80
CA GLN A 250 2.67 11.68 -13.17
C GLN A 250 1.70 12.84 -12.89
N GLU A 251 0.40 12.68 -13.16
CA GLU A 251 -0.61 13.68 -12.77
C GLU A 251 -0.63 13.92 -11.26
N ARG A 252 -0.57 12.86 -10.44
CA ARG A 252 -0.46 12.98 -8.97
C ARG A 252 0.79 13.73 -8.55
N ILE A 253 1.93 13.49 -9.20
CA ILE A 253 3.18 14.20 -8.93
C ILE A 253 3.06 15.69 -9.29
N GLN A 254 2.39 16.02 -10.39
CA GLN A 254 2.13 17.42 -10.78
C GLN A 254 1.24 18.13 -9.74
N ILE A 255 0.16 17.48 -9.29
CA ILE A 255 -0.70 18.01 -8.22
C ILE A 255 0.11 18.21 -6.92
N ALA A 256 0.95 17.23 -6.55
CA ALA A 256 1.79 17.31 -5.37
C ALA A 256 2.81 18.47 -5.45
N THR A 257 3.36 18.69 -6.64
CA THR A 257 4.28 19.81 -6.91
C THR A 257 3.55 21.15 -6.74
N LEU A 258 2.33 21.26 -7.29
CA LEU A 258 1.54 22.46 -7.16
C LEU A 258 1.14 22.75 -5.70
N TYR A 259 0.71 21.73 -4.95
CA TYR A 259 0.45 21.88 -3.52
C TYR A 259 1.69 22.36 -2.77
N ARG A 260 2.86 21.75 -3.02
CA ARG A 260 4.11 22.13 -2.36
C ARG A 260 4.54 23.57 -2.64
N SER A 261 4.35 24.06 -3.86
CA SER A 261 4.75 25.42 -4.26
C SER A 261 3.74 26.51 -3.89
N SER A 262 2.45 26.16 -3.69
CA SER A 262 1.38 27.15 -3.57
C SER A 262 0.73 27.21 -2.18
N ILE A 263 0.90 26.17 -1.35
CA ILE A 263 0.45 26.22 0.04
C ILE A 263 1.56 26.84 0.88
N ASP A 264 1.34 28.09 1.30
CA ASP A 264 2.25 28.88 2.15
C ASP A 264 1.52 29.28 3.43
N ASN A 265 1.42 28.34 4.37
CA ASN A 265 0.83 28.56 5.70
C ASN A 265 1.77 28.01 6.77
N MET A 266 2.24 28.85 7.66
CA MET A 266 3.20 28.50 8.74
C MET A 266 2.71 27.37 9.67
N LEU A 267 1.40 27.10 9.73
CA LEU A 267 0.82 26.00 10.49
C LEU A 267 0.91 24.65 9.76
N ILE A 268 1.21 24.66 8.47
CA ILE A 268 1.19 23.47 7.60
C ILE A 268 2.62 23.09 7.20
N SER A 269 2.94 21.82 7.33
CA SER A 269 4.19 21.25 6.81
C SER A 269 3.87 20.24 5.73
N HIS A 270 4.59 20.30 4.61
CA HIS A 270 4.45 19.39 3.48
C HIS A 270 5.10 18.04 3.74
N PRO A 271 4.62 16.94 3.09
CA PRO A 271 5.29 15.66 3.15
C PRO A 271 6.71 15.76 2.56
N GLU A 272 7.69 15.21 3.26
CA GLU A 272 9.05 15.12 2.75
C GLU A 272 9.20 13.93 1.79
N LYS A 273 9.95 14.14 0.71
CA LYS A 273 10.27 13.10 -0.27
C LYS A 273 11.73 12.66 -0.12
N SER A 274 11.96 11.35 0.02
CA SER A 274 13.31 10.79 0.02
C SER A 274 14.01 11.04 -1.33
N LYS A 275 15.30 11.39 -1.30
CA LYS A 275 16.11 11.69 -2.50
C LYS A 275 16.09 10.56 -3.54
N HIS A 276 16.01 9.31 -3.09
CA HIS A 276 16.07 8.13 -3.95
C HIS A 276 14.71 7.57 -4.35
N CYS A 277 13.61 8.25 -3.92
CA CYS A 277 12.24 7.81 -4.16
C CYS A 277 11.61 8.53 -5.36
N TYR A 278 11.04 7.77 -6.29
CA TYR A 278 9.99 8.25 -7.17
C TYR A 278 8.66 8.04 -6.45
N HIS A 279 8.21 9.08 -5.72
CA HIS A 279 7.01 9.07 -4.88
C HIS A 279 5.77 9.22 -5.75
N VAL A 280 4.82 8.30 -5.67
CA VAL A 280 3.61 8.30 -6.52
C VAL A 280 2.39 8.95 -5.85
N TYR A 281 2.56 9.51 -4.67
CA TYR A 281 1.53 10.27 -3.94
C TYR A 281 0.16 9.60 -3.97
N HIS A 282 0.11 8.35 -3.48
CA HIS A 282 -1.18 7.70 -3.21
C HIS A 282 -2.07 8.61 -2.34
N LEU A 283 -1.47 9.25 -1.35
CA LEU A 283 -2.05 10.33 -0.56
C LEU A 283 -1.06 11.51 -0.49
N TYR A 284 -1.60 12.72 -0.44
CA TYR A 284 -0.82 13.90 -0.07
C TYR A 284 -1.15 14.25 1.39
N VAL A 285 -0.22 13.93 2.29
CA VAL A 285 -0.41 14.01 3.73
C VAL A 285 0.38 15.18 4.28
N ILE A 286 -0.33 16.26 4.62
CA ILE A 286 0.24 17.42 5.32
C ILE A 286 0.28 17.16 6.81
N SER A 287 1.21 17.82 7.52
CA SER A 287 1.22 17.88 8.99
C SER A 287 0.81 19.27 9.46
N VAL A 288 -0.09 19.34 10.44
CA VAL A 288 -0.64 20.57 11.00
C VAL A 288 -0.10 20.77 12.40
N LYS A 289 0.68 21.82 12.62
CA LYS A 289 1.37 22.10 13.90
C LYS A 289 0.40 22.31 15.07
N LYS A 290 -0.76 22.95 14.79
CA LYS A 290 -1.80 23.25 15.78
C LYS A 290 -3.18 23.31 15.10
N GLY A 291 -4.20 22.77 15.75
CA GLY A 291 -5.58 22.89 15.27
C GLY A 291 -5.96 21.91 14.15
N ARG A 292 -5.34 20.71 14.06
CA ARG A 292 -5.63 19.68 13.06
C ARG A 292 -7.13 19.41 12.89
N ASP A 293 -7.86 19.20 13.96
CA ASP A 293 -9.30 18.90 13.92
C ASP A 293 -10.12 20.13 13.51
N LYS A 294 -9.71 21.34 13.94
CA LYS A 294 -10.31 22.60 13.46
C LYS A 294 -10.10 22.76 11.93
N LEU A 295 -8.91 22.43 11.40
CA LEU A 295 -8.66 22.45 9.96
C LEU A 295 -9.60 21.50 9.20
N ILE A 296 -9.75 20.26 9.67
CA ILE A 296 -10.64 19.28 9.03
C ILE A 296 -12.10 19.79 9.03
N GLU A 297 -12.56 20.35 10.13
CA GLU A 297 -13.90 20.92 10.23
C GLU A 297 -14.07 22.14 9.30
N TYR A 298 -13.09 23.04 9.26
CA TYR A 298 -13.07 24.20 8.38
C TYR A 298 -13.12 23.79 6.90
N LEU A 299 -12.29 22.84 6.48
CA LEU A 299 -12.31 22.29 5.13
C LEU A 299 -13.67 21.67 4.80
N ARG A 300 -14.25 20.90 5.72
CA ARG A 300 -15.55 20.25 5.54
C ARG A 300 -16.68 21.29 5.37
N LYS A 301 -16.70 22.37 6.17
CA LYS A 301 -17.66 23.47 6.02
C LYS A 301 -17.58 24.15 4.67
N ASN A 302 -16.39 24.13 4.05
CA ASN A 302 -16.14 24.68 2.72
C ASN A 302 -16.23 23.65 1.58
N GLY A 303 -16.75 22.43 1.88
CA GLY A 303 -17.03 21.38 0.88
C GLY A 303 -15.82 20.52 0.52
N ILE A 304 -14.73 20.54 1.30
CA ILE A 304 -13.57 19.66 1.16
C ILE A 304 -13.56 18.60 2.26
N TYR A 305 -13.59 17.34 1.88
CA TYR A 305 -13.60 16.18 2.77
C TYR A 305 -12.20 15.58 2.86
N ALA A 306 -11.41 16.10 3.79
CA ALA A 306 -10.08 15.58 4.12
C ALA A 306 -10.17 14.29 4.95
N GLY A 307 -9.12 13.46 4.88
CA GLY A 307 -9.02 12.21 5.63
C GLY A 307 -7.87 12.20 6.63
N ILE A 308 -7.82 11.16 7.48
CA ILE A 308 -6.69 10.90 8.37
C ILE A 308 -6.21 9.47 8.17
N HIS A 309 -5.00 9.28 7.72
CA HIS A 309 -4.40 7.96 7.45
C HIS A 309 -3.11 7.79 8.26
N TYR A 310 -3.20 7.27 9.51
CA TYR A 310 -4.41 6.75 10.17
C TYR A 310 -4.62 7.44 11.51
N SER A 311 -5.88 7.64 11.92
CA SER A 311 -6.22 8.31 13.19
C SER A 311 -5.88 7.48 14.43
N LEU A 312 -5.93 6.15 14.30
CA LEU A 312 -5.63 5.20 15.37
C LEU A 312 -4.56 4.21 14.87
N PRO A 313 -3.31 4.29 15.37
CA PRO A 313 -2.25 3.37 14.98
C PRO A 313 -2.58 1.96 15.45
N VAL A 314 -2.09 0.94 14.74
CA VAL A 314 -2.55 -0.44 14.94
C VAL A 314 -2.28 -0.94 16.36
N HIS A 315 -1.15 -0.57 16.97
CA HIS A 315 -0.83 -0.97 18.36
C HIS A 315 -1.82 -0.46 19.42
N LYS A 316 -2.61 0.58 19.11
CA LYS A 316 -3.66 1.12 20.00
C LYS A 316 -5.03 0.51 19.73
N GLN A 317 -5.22 -0.21 18.64
CA GLN A 317 -6.47 -0.90 18.34
C GLN A 317 -6.68 -2.07 19.32
N LYS A 318 -7.89 -2.23 19.82
CA LYS A 318 -8.23 -3.20 20.89
C LYS A 318 -7.72 -4.63 20.60
N ALA A 319 -7.87 -5.11 19.37
CA ALA A 319 -7.46 -6.45 18.97
C ALA A 319 -5.94 -6.67 18.98
N TYR A 320 -5.16 -5.61 18.75
CA TYR A 320 -3.70 -5.68 18.56
C TYR A 320 -2.89 -5.12 19.73
N LYS A 321 -3.55 -4.49 20.71
CA LYS A 321 -2.92 -3.86 21.88
C LYS A 321 -2.00 -4.82 22.67
N LYS A 322 -2.33 -6.11 22.68
CA LYS A 322 -1.55 -7.15 23.34
C LYS A 322 -0.12 -7.31 22.80
N TYR A 323 0.14 -6.89 21.55
CA TYR A 323 1.45 -7.00 20.90
C TYR A 323 2.41 -5.85 21.26
N LEU A 324 1.91 -4.78 21.91
CA LEU A 324 2.74 -3.64 22.29
C LEU A 324 3.89 -3.99 23.24
N LEU A 325 3.71 -5.02 24.08
CA LEU A 325 4.72 -5.46 25.07
C LEU A 325 6.05 -5.93 24.45
N LYS A 326 6.07 -6.24 23.15
CA LYS A 326 7.25 -6.67 22.39
C LYS A 326 7.77 -5.63 21.40
N SER A 327 7.29 -4.41 21.50
CA SER A 327 7.54 -3.36 20.53
C SER A 327 8.50 -2.31 21.08
N SER A 328 9.17 -1.58 20.18
CA SER A 328 9.93 -0.38 20.52
C SER A 328 9.03 0.72 21.06
N ASN A 329 9.65 1.77 21.63
CA ASN A 329 8.93 3.00 21.89
C ASN A 329 8.49 3.64 20.56
N LEU A 330 7.19 3.90 20.39
CA LEU A 330 6.58 4.37 19.14
C LEU A 330 6.32 5.88 19.17
N THR A 331 7.26 6.66 19.68
CA THR A 331 7.13 8.11 19.92
C THR A 331 6.78 8.89 18.65
N ASN A 332 7.47 8.61 17.53
CA ASN A 332 7.19 9.30 16.27
C ASN A 332 5.81 8.93 15.74
N THR A 333 5.45 7.64 15.76
CA THR A 333 4.12 7.17 15.39
C THR A 333 3.03 7.88 16.19
N GLU A 334 3.18 7.96 17.52
CA GLU A 334 2.19 8.60 18.39
C GLU A 334 2.11 10.11 18.23
N LYS A 335 3.22 10.75 17.84
CA LYS A 335 3.28 12.19 17.56
C LYS A 335 2.57 12.52 16.25
N ILE A 336 2.92 11.84 15.15
CA ILE A 336 2.42 12.22 13.82
C ILE A 336 0.92 12.02 13.65
N ILE A 337 0.33 10.99 14.24
CA ILE A 337 -1.12 10.73 14.14
C ILE A 337 -2.00 11.87 14.68
N LYS A 338 -1.42 12.74 15.51
CA LYS A 338 -2.12 13.92 16.07
C LYS A 338 -2.09 15.11 15.11
N SER A 339 -1.24 15.10 14.08
CA SER A 339 -0.98 16.25 13.21
C SER A 339 -1.35 16.01 11.74
N ILE A 340 -1.39 14.77 11.27
CA ILE A 340 -1.56 14.47 9.85
C ILE A 340 -2.98 14.67 9.33
N VAL A 341 -3.06 15.17 8.09
CA VAL A 341 -4.30 15.33 7.31
C VAL A 341 -4.01 14.97 5.85
N SER A 342 -4.81 14.08 5.28
CA SER A 342 -4.79 13.75 3.85
C SER A 342 -5.73 14.68 3.10
N ILE A 343 -5.19 15.53 2.25
CA ILE A 343 -5.94 16.45 1.40
C ILE A 343 -6.25 15.81 0.04
N PRO A 344 -7.15 16.37 -0.79
CA PRO A 344 -7.53 15.78 -2.07
C PRO A 344 -6.34 15.41 -2.95
N MET A 345 -6.27 14.14 -3.38
CA MET A 345 -5.18 13.63 -4.21
C MET A 345 -5.66 12.41 -5.00
N TYR A 346 -6.01 12.62 -6.27
CA TYR A 346 -6.37 11.54 -7.20
C TYR A 346 -6.17 12.02 -8.66
N GLN A 347 -5.99 11.07 -9.59
CA GLN A 347 -5.94 11.37 -11.01
C GLN A 347 -7.28 11.95 -11.51
N GLY A 348 -7.20 12.96 -12.34
CA GLY A 348 -8.38 13.69 -12.84
C GLY A 348 -8.97 14.68 -11.81
N LEU A 349 -8.24 15.04 -10.76
CA LEU A 349 -8.63 16.13 -9.85
C LEU A 349 -8.56 17.47 -10.61
N GLU A 350 -9.70 18.15 -10.73
CA GLU A 350 -9.83 19.39 -11.49
C GLU A 350 -9.01 20.54 -10.88
N ASN A 351 -8.41 21.37 -11.72
CA ASN A 351 -7.64 22.56 -11.30
C ASN A 351 -8.44 23.48 -10.37
N LYS A 352 -9.74 23.67 -10.62
CA LYS A 352 -10.63 24.44 -9.75
C LYS A 352 -10.68 23.89 -8.33
N SER A 353 -10.70 22.57 -8.19
CA SER A 353 -10.71 21.87 -6.89
C SER A 353 -9.35 21.97 -6.20
N ILE A 354 -8.26 21.89 -6.96
CA ILE A 354 -6.89 22.06 -6.46
C ILE A 354 -6.71 23.49 -5.93
N ASN A 355 -7.05 24.51 -6.72
CA ASN A 355 -6.91 25.92 -6.33
C ASN A 355 -7.76 26.23 -5.10
N LYS A 356 -9.03 25.79 -5.08
CA LYS A 356 -9.90 25.95 -3.89
C LYS A 356 -9.27 25.32 -2.63
N THR A 357 -8.62 24.16 -2.76
CA THR A 357 -7.94 23.49 -1.63
C THR A 357 -6.76 24.32 -1.15
N ILE A 358 -5.95 24.86 -2.06
CA ILE A 358 -4.79 25.72 -1.76
C ILE A 358 -5.27 26.99 -1.05
N ASP A 359 -6.27 27.69 -1.59
CA ASP A 359 -6.79 28.93 -1.03
C ASP A 359 -7.28 28.75 0.40
N LEU A 360 -8.09 27.70 0.64
CA LEU A 360 -8.60 27.40 1.98
C LEU A 360 -7.47 27.02 2.97
N LEU A 361 -6.45 26.30 2.52
CA LEU A 361 -5.32 25.97 3.38
C LEU A 361 -4.49 27.21 3.72
N ASN A 362 -4.30 28.13 2.78
CA ASN A 362 -3.59 29.39 3.01
C ASN A 362 -4.35 30.35 3.93
N LEU A 363 -5.68 30.36 3.85
CA LEU A 363 -6.55 31.20 4.69
C LEU A 363 -6.77 30.63 6.10
N PHE A 364 -6.43 29.36 6.34
CA PHE A 364 -6.68 28.73 7.65
C PHE A 364 -5.84 29.35 8.75
N SER A 365 -6.52 29.74 9.87
CA SER A 365 -5.90 30.16 11.11
C SER A 365 -6.55 29.45 12.30
N THR A 366 -5.87 29.44 13.43
CA THR A 366 -6.37 28.82 14.68
C THR A 366 -7.09 29.81 15.62
N ASN A 367 -7.21 31.06 15.17
CA ASN A 367 -7.90 32.11 15.92
C ASN A 367 -9.43 31.93 15.95
#